data_4a5e60523182b17605ea2738114cad4d
#
_entry.id   4a5e60523182b17605ea2738114cad4d
#
_cell.length_a   1.000
_cell.length_b   1.000
_cell.length_c   1.000
_cell.angle_alpha   90.00
_cell.angle_beta   90.00
_cell.angle_gamma   90.00
#
_symmetry.space_group_name_H-M   'P 1'
#
loop_
_entity.id
_entity.type
_entity.pdbx_description
1 polymer ?
#
loop_
_entity_poly.entity_id
_entity_poly.type
_entity_poly.pdbx_seq_one_letter_code
_entity_poly.pdbx_strand_id
1 'polypeptide(L)'
;RQVLNFIAYAHLIPVIDGGIKVRTNTKNTVIKGADWKTQTVGVGRTCLECSGQYETHWANLERQGLLDDSNYIEGLLDKSVVDSHENVFVFSSHLASMEVMQLLSLVIAPSGIKLGQQIYHFMTGTSENVSMNGCEPDCFFNQILGKGDLISVKPFGEHEVAEVARKNH
;
A
#
# COMPACT_ATOMS: atom_id res chain seq x y z
N ARG A 1 -0.63 4.84 -0.79
CA ARG A 1 0.53 4.19 -0.16
C ARG A 1 1.78 5.07 -0.21
N GLN A 2 2.11 5.69 -1.34
CA GLN A 2 3.28 6.58 -1.43
C GLN A 2 3.22 7.74 -0.40
N VAL A 3 2.06 8.39 -0.24
CA VAL A 3 1.83 9.44 0.77
C VAL A 3 1.97 8.89 2.19
N LEU A 4 1.45 7.69 2.44
CA LEU A 4 1.57 7.03 3.75
C LEU A 4 3.03 6.72 4.11
N ASN A 5 3.83 6.26 3.13
CA ASN A 5 5.26 6.10 3.30
C ASN A 5 5.93 7.43 3.69
N PHE A 6 5.57 8.51 2.99
CA PHE A 6 6.11 9.84 3.30
C PHE A 6 5.79 10.24 4.75
N ILE A 7 4.53 10.10 5.17
CA ILE A 7 4.11 10.38 6.54
C ILE A 7 4.93 9.56 7.54
N ALA A 8 5.09 8.26 7.26
CA ALA A 8 5.78 7.35 8.17
C ALA A 8 7.25 7.71 8.39
N TYR A 9 7.94 8.14 7.35
CA TYR A 9 9.38 8.43 7.43
C TYR A 9 9.69 9.90 7.66
N ALA A 10 9.05 10.82 6.93
CA ALA A 10 9.32 12.24 7.06
C ALA A 10 8.82 12.81 8.39
N HIS A 11 7.65 12.38 8.85
CA HIS A 11 7.02 12.85 10.09
C HIS A 11 7.17 11.87 11.27
N LEU A 12 7.86 10.75 11.08
CA LEU A 12 8.09 9.73 12.11
C LEU A 12 6.82 9.14 12.73
N ILE A 13 5.74 9.09 11.96
CA ILE A 13 4.44 8.56 12.40
C ILE A 13 4.30 7.12 11.89
N PRO A 14 4.32 6.10 12.75
CA PRO A 14 4.13 4.72 12.30
C PRO A 14 2.82 4.55 11.55
N VAL A 15 2.87 3.88 10.40
CA VAL A 15 1.71 3.57 9.59
C VAL A 15 1.53 2.06 9.51
N ILE A 16 0.31 1.59 9.71
CA ILE A 16 -0.07 0.20 9.48
C ILE A 16 -0.80 0.15 8.13
N ASP A 17 -0.25 -0.59 7.19
CA ASP A 17 -0.83 -0.77 5.86
C ASP A 17 -1.34 -2.19 5.69
N GLY A 18 -2.52 -2.32 5.11
CA GLY A 18 -3.08 -3.58 4.72
C GLY A 18 -3.57 -3.58 3.27
N GLY A 19 -3.55 -4.75 2.67
CA GLY A 19 -4.01 -4.92 1.29
C GLY A 19 -4.50 -6.32 1.02
N ILE A 20 -5.55 -6.40 0.21
CA ILE A 20 -6.14 -7.64 -0.26
C ILE A 20 -5.92 -7.74 -1.76
N LYS A 21 -5.52 -8.92 -2.24
CA LYS A 21 -5.44 -9.23 -3.66
C LYS A 21 -6.28 -10.47 -3.94
N VAL A 22 -7.38 -10.30 -4.66
CA VAL A 22 -8.23 -11.39 -5.13
C VAL A 22 -8.01 -11.59 -6.62
N ARG A 23 -7.86 -12.83 -7.01
CA ARG A 23 -7.77 -13.24 -8.43
C ARG A 23 -8.96 -14.14 -8.73
N THR A 24 -9.71 -13.79 -9.75
CA THR A 24 -10.87 -14.56 -10.22
C THR A 24 -10.59 -15.16 -11.61
N ASN A 25 -11.50 -15.99 -12.08
CA ASN A 25 -11.53 -16.39 -13.49
C ASN A 25 -12.05 -15.22 -14.35
N THR A 26 -11.95 -15.35 -15.67
CA THR A 26 -12.39 -14.31 -16.63
C THR A 26 -13.86 -13.93 -16.56
N LYS A 27 -14.70 -14.76 -15.89
CA LYS A 27 -16.13 -14.52 -15.68
C LYS A 27 -16.46 -14.03 -14.26
N ASN A 28 -15.44 -13.79 -13.42
CA ASN A 28 -15.57 -13.40 -12.01
C ASN A 28 -16.48 -14.32 -11.15
N THR A 29 -16.60 -15.59 -11.56
CA THR A 29 -17.47 -16.55 -10.88
C THR A 29 -16.74 -17.48 -9.92
N VAL A 30 -15.42 -17.57 -10.03
CA VAL A 30 -14.60 -18.46 -9.21
C VAL A 30 -13.34 -17.74 -8.76
N ILE A 31 -13.07 -17.75 -7.45
CA ILE A 31 -11.82 -17.25 -6.88
C ILE A 31 -10.72 -18.27 -7.19
N LYS A 32 -9.71 -17.82 -7.92
CA LYS A 32 -8.49 -18.58 -8.25
C LYS A 32 -7.35 -18.37 -7.26
N GLY A 33 -7.41 -17.30 -6.51
CA GLY A 33 -6.45 -16.97 -5.47
C GLY A 33 -6.93 -15.77 -4.68
N ALA A 34 -6.65 -15.77 -3.41
CA ALA A 34 -6.86 -14.61 -2.55
C ALA A 34 -5.77 -14.59 -1.49
N ASP A 35 -5.10 -13.48 -1.41
CA ASP A 35 -4.06 -13.23 -0.42
C ASP A 35 -4.30 -11.86 0.20
N TRP A 36 -4.08 -11.73 1.49
CA TRP A 36 -4.05 -10.42 2.14
C TRP A 36 -2.88 -10.32 3.07
N LYS A 37 -2.39 -9.13 3.18
CA LYS A 37 -1.17 -8.85 3.92
C LYS A 37 -1.26 -7.54 4.67
N THR A 38 -0.59 -7.48 5.81
CA THR A 38 -0.42 -6.26 6.59
C THR A 38 1.02 -6.11 7.07
N GLN A 39 1.46 -4.88 7.18
CA GLN A 39 2.75 -4.54 7.79
C GLN A 39 2.71 -3.17 8.45
N THR A 40 3.56 -2.99 9.44
CA THR A 40 3.86 -1.67 9.98
C THR A 40 5.08 -1.08 9.30
N VAL A 41 4.99 0.16 8.83
CA VAL A 41 6.11 0.94 8.29
C VAL A 41 6.46 2.10 9.21
N GLY A 42 7.71 2.51 9.18
CA GLY A 42 8.26 3.58 10.01
C GLY A 42 9.74 3.39 10.28
N VAL A 43 10.27 4.13 11.22
CA VAL A 43 11.70 4.12 11.56
C VAL A 43 12.20 2.70 11.86
N GLY A 44 13.28 2.30 11.19
CA GLY A 44 13.90 0.97 11.38
C GLY A 44 13.09 -0.20 10.83
N ARG A 45 12.08 0.06 9.99
CA ARG A 45 11.26 -0.94 9.30
C ARG A 45 11.37 -0.76 7.78
N THR A 46 11.01 -1.76 7.02
CA THR A 46 10.97 -1.68 5.55
C THR A 46 9.77 -0.85 5.10
N CYS A 47 9.96 0.06 4.18
CA CYS A 47 8.90 0.89 3.62
C CYS A 47 8.01 0.11 2.63
N LEU A 48 6.84 0.67 2.29
CA LEU A 48 5.88 0.05 1.38
C LEU A 48 6.44 -0.12 -0.04
N GLU A 49 7.37 0.73 -0.47
CA GLU A 49 8.03 0.62 -1.77
C GLU A 49 9.04 -0.53 -1.78
N CYS A 50 9.98 -0.56 -0.83
CA CYS A 50 10.97 -1.64 -0.70
C CYS A 50 10.33 -3.00 -0.45
N SER A 51 9.14 -3.04 0.17
CA SER A 51 8.36 -4.27 0.36
C SER A 51 7.45 -4.61 -0.83
N GLY A 52 7.53 -3.87 -1.94
CA GLY A 52 6.76 -4.14 -3.16
C GLY A 52 5.24 -3.99 -3.00
N GLN A 53 4.79 -3.08 -2.13
CA GLN A 53 3.36 -2.86 -1.91
C GLN A 53 2.72 -1.96 -2.97
N TYR A 54 3.51 -1.20 -3.69
CA TYR A 54 3.13 -0.40 -4.83
C TYR A 54 4.32 -0.21 -5.76
N GLU A 55 4.03 0.10 -7.01
CA GLU A 55 5.02 0.48 -7.99
C GLU A 55 5.02 2.00 -8.13
N THR A 56 6.17 2.63 -7.99
CA THR A 56 6.33 4.09 -8.03
C THR A 56 5.84 4.69 -9.34
N HIS A 57 6.02 3.97 -10.45
CA HIS A 57 5.53 4.41 -11.75
C HIS A 57 4.01 4.62 -11.74
N TRP A 58 3.23 3.63 -11.32
CA TRP A 58 1.77 3.72 -11.24
C TRP A 58 1.29 4.77 -10.24
N ALA A 59 1.94 4.84 -9.08
CA ALA A 59 1.64 5.86 -8.07
C ALA A 59 1.85 7.29 -8.61
N ASN A 60 2.85 7.50 -9.44
CA ASN A 60 3.08 8.80 -10.07
C ASN A 60 2.05 9.12 -11.14
N LEU A 61 1.62 8.16 -11.94
CA LEU A 61 0.55 8.34 -12.93
C LEU A 61 -0.79 8.67 -12.26
N GLU A 62 -1.11 7.97 -11.16
CA GLU A 62 -2.31 8.26 -10.36
C GLU A 62 -2.26 9.68 -9.78
N ARG A 63 -1.12 10.09 -9.22
CA ARG A 63 -0.93 11.47 -8.73
C ARG A 63 -1.07 12.54 -9.80
N GLN A 64 -0.71 12.24 -11.02
CA GLN A 64 -0.87 13.13 -12.16
C GLN A 64 -2.30 13.13 -12.71
N GLY A 65 -3.17 12.24 -12.23
CA GLY A 65 -4.53 12.08 -12.70
C GLY A 65 -4.65 11.36 -14.05
N LEU A 66 -3.57 10.79 -14.57
CA LEU A 66 -3.58 10.10 -15.86
C LEU A 66 -4.41 8.82 -15.83
N LEU A 67 -4.56 8.17 -14.68
CA LEU A 67 -5.40 6.99 -14.53
C LEU A 67 -6.91 7.31 -14.51
N ASP A 68 -7.28 8.60 -14.43
CA ASP A 68 -8.65 9.06 -14.55
C ASP A 68 -8.97 9.51 -16.01
N ASP A 69 -7.98 9.55 -16.89
CA ASP A 69 -8.13 9.89 -18.30
C ASP A 69 -8.45 8.63 -19.12
N SER A 70 -9.69 8.54 -19.64
CA SER A 70 -10.14 7.41 -20.45
C SER A 70 -9.29 7.17 -21.69
N ASN A 71 -8.81 8.24 -22.35
CA ASN A 71 -7.96 8.11 -23.54
C ASN A 71 -6.60 7.53 -23.20
N TYR A 72 -6.03 7.92 -22.05
CA TYR A 72 -4.77 7.35 -21.57
C TYR A 72 -4.93 5.88 -21.21
N ILE A 73 -6.01 5.51 -20.49
CA ILE A 73 -6.31 4.13 -20.08
C ILE A 73 -6.51 3.23 -21.30
N GLU A 74 -7.18 3.70 -22.35
CA GLU A 74 -7.37 2.94 -23.59
C GLU A 74 -6.04 2.60 -24.27
N GLY A 75 -5.04 3.45 -24.13
CA GLY A 75 -3.67 3.24 -24.67
C GLY A 75 -2.78 2.32 -23.84
N LEU A 76 -3.18 1.95 -22.62
CA LEU A 76 -2.38 1.07 -21.78
C LEU A 76 -2.40 -0.38 -22.28
N LEU A 77 -1.21 -0.97 -22.35
CA LEU A 77 -1.04 -2.40 -22.68
C LEU A 77 -1.55 -3.31 -21.57
N ASP A 78 -1.41 -2.89 -20.32
CA ASP A 78 -1.90 -3.61 -19.14
C ASP A 78 -3.01 -2.80 -18.45
N LYS A 79 -4.25 -3.24 -18.68
CA LYS A 79 -5.45 -2.64 -18.08
C LYS A 79 -5.77 -3.19 -16.68
N SER A 80 -5.00 -4.13 -16.17
CA SER A 80 -5.23 -4.75 -14.85
C SER A 80 -5.16 -3.75 -13.69
N VAL A 81 -4.51 -2.61 -13.90
CA VAL A 81 -4.39 -1.51 -12.91
C VAL A 81 -5.73 -0.80 -12.68
N VAL A 82 -6.60 -0.78 -13.69
CA VAL A 82 -7.88 -0.06 -13.67
C VAL A 82 -9.06 -0.99 -13.33
N ASP A 83 -8.84 -2.31 -13.37
CA ASP A 83 -9.88 -3.27 -13.03
C ASP A 83 -10.31 -3.13 -11.57
N SER A 84 -11.62 -2.99 -11.35
CA SER A 84 -12.19 -2.95 -10.01
C SER A 84 -11.98 -4.31 -9.33
N HIS A 85 -11.30 -4.31 -8.20
CA HIS A 85 -11.12 -5.49 -7.38
C HIS A 85 -12.34 -5.69 -6.49
N GLU A 86 -13.03 -6.81 -6.67
CA GLU A 86 -14.13 -7.18 -5.78
C GLU A 86 -13.60 -7.40 -4.35
N ASN A 87 -14.22 -6.73 -3.40
CA ASN A 87 -13.88 -6.87 -1.99
C ASN A 87 -14.86 -7.83 -1.32
N VAL A 88 -14.34 -8.89 -0.72
CA VAL A 88 -15.13 -9.85 0.06
C VAL A 88 -15.06 -9.45 1.52
N PHE A 89 -16.20 -9.13 2.13
CA PHE A 89 -16.31 -8.65 3.51
C PHE A 89 -15.52 -9.50 4.52
N VAL A 90 -15.55 -10.82 4.39
CA VAL A 90 -14.83 -11.72 5.31
C VAL A 90 -13.32 -11.53 5.22
N PHE A 91 -12.77 -11.27 4.02
CA PHE A 91 -11.34 -11.02 3.82
C PHE A 91 -10.93 -9.71 4.45
N SER A 92 -11.76 -8.67 4.27
CA SER A 92 -11.53 -7.35 4.89
C SER A 92 -11.57 -7.43 6.41
N SER A 93 -12.52 -8.19 6.98
CA SER A 93 -12.63 -8.37 8.44
C SER A 93 -11.41 -9.09 9.02
N HIS A 94 -10.91 -10.12 8.32
CA HIS A 94 -9.69 -10.81 8.74
C HIS A 94 -8.46 -9.89 8.62
N LEU A 95 -8.32 -9.16 7.51
CA LEU A 95 -7.25 -8.19 7.34
C LEU A 95 -7.27 -7.13 8.46
N ALA A 96 -8.44 -6.57 8.77
CA ALA A 96 -8.58 -5.59 9.85
C ALA A 96 -8.13 -6.15 11.21
N SER A 97 -8.43 -7.42 11.48
CA SER A 97 -7.94 -8.09 12.69
C SER A 97 -6.42 -8.20 12.71
N MET A 98 -5.79 -8.51 11.58
CA MET A 98 -4.32 -8.55 11.46
C MET A 98 -3.70 -7.16 11.65
N GLU A 99 -4.33 -6.09 11.12
CA GLU A 99 -3.88 -4.71 11.32
C GLU A 99 -3.94 -4.30 12.80
N VAL A 100 -5.02 -4.68 13.50
CA VAL A 100 -5.12 -4.46 14.96
C VAL A 100 -4.03 -5.20 15.71
N MET A 101 -3.67 -6.42 15.29
CA MET A 101 -2.53 -7.15 15.90
C MET A 101 -1.20 -6.42 15.68
N GLN A 102 -0.97 -5.81 14.51
CA GLN A 102 0.19 -4.95 14.26
C GLN A 102 0.19 -3.74 15.22
N LEU A 103 -0.97 -3.09 15.40
CA LEU A 103 -1.12 -1.96 16.33
C LEU A 103 -0.82 -2.39 17.78
N LEU A 104 -1.40 -3.51 18.22
CA LEU A 104 -1.16 -4.02 19.57
C LEU A 104 0.31 -4.34 19.79
N SER A 105 1.01 -4.88 18.79
CA SER A 105 2.45 -5.14 18.90
C SER A 105 3.28 -3.86 19.08
N LEU A 106 2.83 -2.74 18.51
CA LEU A 106 3.49 -1.44 18.69
C LEU A 106 3.26 -0.86 20.09
N VAL A 107 2.05 -1.01 20.63
CA VAL A 107 1.62 -0.33 21.85
C VAL A 107 1.89 -1.16 23.10
N ILE A 108 1.58 -2.44 23.06
CA ILE A 108 1.61 -3.31 24.25
C ILE A 108 2.94 -4.03 24.41
N ALA A 109 3.59 -4.38 23.30
CA ALA A 109 4.85 -5.11 23.32
C ALA A 109 5.95 -4.37 22.53
N PRO A 110 6.22 -3.09 22.83
CA PRO A 110 7.10 -2.27 22.00
C PRO A 110 8.56 -2.77 21.98
N SER A 111 8.98 -3.53 22.97
CA SER A 111 10.37 -3.98 23.11
C SER A 111 10.64 -5.42 22.68
N GLY A 112 9.60 -6.21 22.42
CA GLY A 112 9.77 -7.66 22.24
C GLY A 112 9.38 -8.21 20.87
N ILE A 113 8.36 -7.68 20.24
CA ILE A 113 7.80 -8.30 19.04
C ILE A 113 7.82 -7.30 17.89
N LYS A 114 8.79 -7.44 17.00
CA LYS A 114 8.75 -6.81 15.69
C LYS A 114 8.02 -7.75 14.74
N LEU A 115 6.71 -7.57 14.60
CA LEU A 115 5.98 -8.24 13.54
C LEU A 115 6.51 -7.73 12.20
N GLY A 116 6.93 -8.65 11.33
CA GLY A 116 7.26 -8.37 9.95
C GLY A 116 6.00 -8.15 9.11
N GLN A 117 6.11 -8.36 7.82
CA GLN A 117 4.94 -8.44 6.96
C GLN A 117 4.20 -9.75 7.24
N GLN A 118 2.96 -9.64 7.68
CA GLN A 118 2.08 -10.80 7.87
C GLN A 118 1.26 -11.02 6.61
N ILE A 119 1.24 -12.24 6.10
CA ILE A 119 0.51 -12.62 4.89
C ILE A 119 -0.38 -13.80 5.23
N TYR A 120 -1.62 -13.76 4.75
CA TYR A 120 -2.53 -14.90 4.79
C TYR A 120 -2.87 -15.34 3.37
N HIS A 121 -2.74 -16.65 3.12
CA HIS A 121 -3.03 -17.31 1.85
C HIS A 121 -4.34 -18.08 1.96
N PHE A 122 -5.42 -17.54 1.40
CA PHE A 122 -6.75 -18.14 1.51
C PHE A 122 -6.85 -19.54 0.92
N MET A 123 -6.19 -19.77 -0.23
CA MET A 123 -6.30 -21.06 -0.93
C MET A 123 -5.65 -22.22 -0.16
N THR A 124 -4.67 -21.94 0.66
CA THR A 124 -3.95 -22.94 1.47
C THR A 124 -4.34 -22.91 2.94
N GLY A 125 -5.02 -21.83 3.39
CA GLY A 125 -5.34 -21.61 4.79
C GLY A 125 -4.11 -21.34 5.67
N THR A 126 -3.00 -20.87 5.08
CA THR A 126 -1.74 -20.67 5.80
C THR A 126 -1.47 -19.21 6.06
N SER A 127 -0.81 -18.93 7.19
CA SER A 127 -0.28 -17.61 7.52
C SER A 127 1.24 -17.66 7.57
N GLU A 128 1.88 -16.62 7.06
CA GLU A 128 3.32 -16.45 7.18
C GLU A 128 3.68 -15.06 7.72
N ASN A 129 4.86 -14.97 8.34
CA ASN A 129 5.44 -13.72 8.80
C ASN A 129 6.82 -13.55 8.16
N VAL A 130 6.89 -12.63 7.20
CA VAL A 130 8.13 -12.33 6.49
C VAL A 130 8.92 -11.29 7.28
N SER A 131 10.11 -11.68 7.73
CA SER A 131 11.01 -10.74 8.39
C SER A 131 11.45 -9.64 7.42
N MET A 132 11.37 -8.40 7.87
CA MET A 132 11.71 -7.21 7.08
C MET A 132 12.91 -6.52 7.74
N ASN A 133 14.02 -6.45 7.03
CA ASN A 133 15.32 -6.00 7.56
C ASN A 133 15.63 -4.51 7.33
N GLY A 134 14.60 -3.69 7.13
CA GLY A 134 14.75 -2.27 6.78
C GLY A 134 14.69 -2.03 5.27
N CYS A 135 14.87 -0.77 4.88
CA CYS A 135 14.89 -0.37 3.47
C CYS A 135 16.27 -0.59 2.86
N GLU A 136 16.31 -0.66 1.53
CA GLU A 136 17.56 -0.62 0.78
C GLU A 136 18.37 0.66 1.11
N PRO A 137 19.71 0.61 1.05
CA PRO A 137 20.56 1.73 1.48
C PRO A 137 20.30 3.04 0.72
N ASP A 138 19.93 2.96 -0.56
CA ASP A 138 19.64 4.08 -1.45
C ASP A 138 18.15 4.48 -1.47
N CYS A 139 17.32 3.87 -0.62
CA CYS A 139 15.91 4.16 -0.55
C CYS A 139 15.65 5.64 -0.23
N PHE A 140 14.83 6.29 -1.05
CA PHE A 140 14.43 7.69 -0.88
C PHE A 140 13.88 7.98 0.52
N PHE A 141 13.09 7.08 1.08
CA PHE A 141 12.47 7.28 2.40
C PHE A 141 13.49 7.30 3.55
N ASN A 142 14.63 6.61 3.42
CA ASN A 142 15.73 6.75 4.38
C ASN A 142 16.35 8.15 4.33
N GLN A 143 16.42 8.77 3.15
CA GLN A 143 17.02 10.09 2.95
C GLN A 143 16.18 11.24 3.54
N ILE A 144 14.86 11.04 3.62
CA ILE A 144 13.91 12.03 4.14
C ILE A 144 13.52 11.82 5.62
N LEU A 145 14.15 10.88 6.28
CA LEU A 145 13.83 10.52 7.65
C LEU A 145 13.88 11.74 8.59
N GLY A 146 12.73 12.03 9.26
CA GLY A 146 12.60 13.15 10.18
C GLY A 146 12.63 14.55 9.54
N LYS A 147 12.50 14.67 8.22
CA LYS A 147 12.57 15.94 7.49
C LYS A 147 11.20 16.47 7.02
N GLY A 148 10.11 16.05 7.65
CA GLY A 148 8.75 16.39 7.21
C GLY A 148 8.47 17.88 7.12
N ASP A 149 9.01 18.67 8.04
CA ASP A 149 8.85 20.13 8.04
C ASP A 149 9.68 20.85 6.95
N LEU A 150 10.66 20.17 6.37
CA LEU A 150 11.57 20.72 5.35
C LEU A 150 11.18 20.28 3.92
N ILE A 151 10.31 19.27 3.80
CA ILE A 151 9.97 18.65 2.51
C ILE A 151 8.47 18.60 2.40
N SER A 152 7.90 19.21 1.35
CA SER A 152 6.47 19.07 1.06
C SER A 152 6.23 17.92 0.08
N VAL A 153 5.23 17.08 0.39
CA VAL A 153 4.61 16.20 -0.60
C VAL A 153 3.44 16.95 -1.23
N LYS A 154 3.45 17.09 -2.54
CA LYS A 154 2.27 17.53 -3.28
C LYS A 154 1.33 16.31 -3.40
N PRO A 155 0.25 16.23 -2.63
CA PRO A 155 -0.63 15.04 -2.63
C PRO A 155 -1.48 14.93 -3.91
N PHE A 156 -1.53 15.99 -4.70
CA PHE A 156 -2.35 16.09 -5.91
C PHE A 156 -1.47 16.18 -7.15
N GLY A 157 -1.92 15.54 -8.23
CA GLY A 157 -1.31 15.66 -9.53
C GLY A 157 -1.52 17.06 -10.14
N GLU A 158 -0.73 17.36 -11.16
CA GLU A 158 -0.82 18.62 -11.92
C GLU A 158 -1.54 18.43 -13.27
N HIS A 159 -2.13 17.25 -13.53
CA HIS A 159 -2.81 16.93 -14.76
C HIS A 159 -4.21 17.59 -14.82
N GLU A 160 -4.61 18.12 -16.00
CA GLU A 160 -5.88 18.83 -16.17
C GLU A 160 -7.11 18.02 -15.74
N VAL A 161 -7.13 16.71 -16.01
CA VAL A 161 -8.23 15.81 -15.60
C VAL A 161 -8.37 15.78 -14.09
N ALA A 162 -7.25 15.71 -13.36
CA ALA A 162 -7.25 15.75 -11.90
C ALA A 162 -7.69 17.11 -11.34
N GLU A 163 -7.38 18.20 -12.03
CA GLU A 163 -7.85 19.53 -11.66
C GLU A 163 -9.35 19.71 -11.89
N VAL A 164 -9.87 19.19 -13.01
CA VAL A 164 -11.32 19.21 -13.30
C VAL A 164 -12.07 18.37 -12.29
N ALA A 165 -11.60 17.17 -11.98
CA ALA A 165 -12.22 16.32 -10.97
C ALA A 165 -12.28 17.01 -9.58
N ARG A 166 -11.23 17.71 -9.18
CA ARG A 166 -11.20 18.46 -7.91
C ARG A 166 -12.16 19.65 -7.86
N LYS A 167 -12.41 20.31 -8.99
CA LYS A 167 -13.35 21.45 -9.08
C LYS A 167 -14.81 21.01 -9.05
N ASN A 168 -15.08 19.74 -9.36
CA ASN A 168 -16.43 19.17 -9.42
C ASN A 168 -16.86 18.47 -8.11
N HIS A 169 -15.98 18.40 -7.13
CA HIS A 169 -16.22 17.93 -5.76
C HIS A 169 -16.18 19.10 -4.76
#